data_c4c7e472c8f84f8bb676f729d75cd6db
#
_entry.id   c4c7e472c8f84f8bb676f729d75cd6db
#
_cell.length_a   1.000
_cell.length_b   1.000
_cell.length_c   1.000
_cell.angle_alpha   90.00
_cell.angle_beta   90.00
_cell.angle_gamma   90.00
#
_symmetry.space_group_name_H-M   'P 1'
#
loop_
_entity.id
_entity.type
_entity.pdbx_description
1 polymer ?
#
loop_
_entity_poly.entity_id
_entity_poly.type
_entity_poly.pdbx_seq_one_letter_code
_entity_poly.pdbx_strand_id
1 'polypeptide(L)'
;MSEHIDDCIIVGAGPAGLTAAIYLARFHLSIRLFDCGTSRASWIPTSHNHAGFPDGINGDELLGRMRDQAAKYGALREPKRVTGLTKKGEVFEVHCDDQTYRARTVLLATGVVNNQPDGMDEALHAEALARGLLRYCPICDGYE
;
A
#
# COMPACT_ATOMS: atom_id res chain seq x y z
N MET A 1 -14.25 28.02 -9.25
CA MET A 1 -13.05 27.14 -9.30
C MET A 1 -13.54 25.76 -9.71
N SER A 2 -13.11 25.22 -10.85
CA SER A 2 -13.48 23.85 -11.23
C SER A 2 -12.87 22.90 -10.20
N GLU A 3 -13.73 22.15 -9.51
CA GLU A 3 -13.27 21.07 -8.64
C GLU A 3 -12.43 20.07 -9.46
N HIS A 4 -11.19 19.87 -9.06
CA HIS A 4 -10.31 18.91 -9.73
C HIS A 4 -10.85 17.49 -9.54
N ILE A 5 -10.97 16.74 -10.63
CA ILE A 5 -11.38 15.32 -10.62
C ILE A 5 -10.20 14.51 -11.14
N ASP A 6 -9.63 13.70 -10.27
CA ASP A 6 -8.55 12.78 -10.64
C ASP A 6 -9.09 11.62 -11.52
N ASP A 7 -8.24 11.04 -12.35
CA ASP A 7 -8.62 9.86 -13.11
C ASP A 7 -8.74 8.64 -12.18
N CYS A 8 -7.81 8.53 -11.21
CA CYS A 8 -7.85 7.46 -10.23
C CYS A 8 -7.33 7.90 -8.86
N ILE A 9 -8.04 7.54 -7.81
CA ILE A 9 -7.53 7.58 -6.44
C ILE A 9 -7.19 6.14 -6.02
N ILE A 10 -5.95 5.94 -5.54
CA ILE A 10 -5.45 4.66 -5.04
C ILE A 10 -5.41 4.73 -3.52
N VAL A 11 -6.03 3.77 -2.85
CA VAL A 11 -6.06 3.67 -1.39
C VAL A 11 -5.17 2.52 -0.93
N GLY A 12 -4.03 2.87 -0.34
CA GLY A 12 -2.97 1.98 0.11
C GLY A 12 -1.75 1.96 -0.82
N ALA A 13 -0.57 2.21 -0.24
CA ALA A 13 0.73 2.17 -0.93
C ALA A 13 1.57 0.95 -0.53
N GLY A 14 0.93 -0.19 -0.40
CA GLY A 14 1.60 -1.49 -0.43
C GLY A 14 2.03 -1.86 -1.86
N PRO A 15 2.59 -3.07 -2.08
CA PRO A 15 3.06 -3.49 -3.40
C PRO A 15 2.00 -3.36 -4.50
N ALA A 16 0.74 -3.71 -4.22
CA ALA A 16 -0.36 -3.60 -5.17
C ALA A 16 -0.64 -2.15 -5.58
N GLY A 17 -0.80 -1.26 -4.59
CA GLY A 17 -1.09 0.16 -4.85
C GLY A 17 0.07 0.88 -5.54
N LEU A 18 1.30 0.61 -5.13
CA LEU A 18 2.49 1.18 -5.78
C LEU A 18 2.65 0.67 -7.22
N THR A 19 2.39 -0.61 -7.49
CA THR A 19 2.38 -1.14 -8.85
C THR A 19 1.36 -0.39 -9.71
N ALA A 20 0.13 -0.25 -9.23
CA ALA A 20 -0.91 0.49 -9.95
C ALA A 20 -0.51 1.95 -10.17
N ALA A 21 0.03 2.62 -9.16
CA ALA A 21 0.47 4.01 -9.25
C ALA A 21 1.56 4.20 -10.32
N ILE A 22 2.55 3.29 -10.37
CA ILE A 22 3.61 3.31 -11.39
C ILE A 22 3.01 3.22 -12.80
N TYR A 23 2.10 2.26 -13.03
CA TYR A 23 1.53 2.07 -14.37
C TYR A 23 0.62 3.22 -14.77
N LEU A 24 -0.30 3.64 -13.90
CA LEU A 24 -1.24 4.73 -14.21
C LEU A 24 -0.51 6.06 -14.47
N ALA A 25 0.50 6.38 -13.64
CA ALA A 25 1.31 7.58 -13.85
C ALA A 25 2.12 7.54 -15.16
N ARG A 26 2.63 6.37 -15.56
CA ARG A 26 3.31 6.20 -16.85
C ARG A 26 2.37 6.38 -18.03
N PHE A 27 1.08 6.12 -17.88
CA PHE A 27 0.04 6.44 -18.86
C PHE A 27 -0.44 7.89 -18.79
N HIS A 28 0.25 8.74 -18.01
CA HIS A 28 -0.06 10.16 -17.82
C HIS A 28 -1.46 10.44 -17.26
N LEU A 29 -2.01 9.51 -16.50
CA LEU A 29 -3.26 9.72 -15.79
C LEU A 29 -3.03 10.57 -14.53
N SER A 30 -4.00 11.42 -14.22
CA SER A 30 -4.05 12.18 -12.98
C SER A 30 -4.39 11.22 -11.83
N ILE A 31 -3.45 10.99 -10.93
CA ILE A 31 -3.65 10.06 -9.82
C ILE A 31 -3.33 10.68 -8.47
N ARG A 32 -3.97 10.16 -7.41
CA ARG A 32 -3.58 10.35 -6.01
C ARG A 32 -3.34 9.00 -5.37
N LEU A 33 -2.36 8.93 -4.48
CA LEU A 33 -1.99 7.73 -3.75
C LEU A 33 -2.03 8.02 -2.25
N PHE A 34 -3.11 7.61 -1.58
CA PHE A 34 -3.29 7.76 -0.14
C PHE A 34 -2.80 6.53 0.62
N ASP A 35 -2.02 6.75 1.68
CA ASP A 35 -1.50 5.66 2.50
C ASP A 35 -1.17 6.10 3.92
N CYS A 36 -1.56 5.32 4.91
CA CYS A 36 -1.26 5.60 6.32
C CYS A 36 0.06 5.00 6.82
N GLY A 37 0.84 4.36 5.95
CA GLY A 37 2.20 3.90 6.27
C GLY A 37 2.30 2.55 6.97
N THR A 38 1.22 1.76 7.02
CA THR A 38 1.16 0.48 7.74
C THR A 38 1.11 -0.72 6.81
N SER A 39 1.91 -0.72 5.73
CA SER A 39 1.92 -1.84 4.80
C SER A 39 2.40 -3.13 5.48
N ARG A 40 1.61 -4.20 5.37
CA ARG A 40 2.00 -5.53 5.84
C ARG A 40 3.32 -6.02 5.22
N ALA A 41 3.66 -5.57 4.03
CA ALA A 41 4.91 -5.95 3.38
C ALA A 41 6.16 -5.56 4.18
N SER A 42 6.10 -4.51 5.01
CA SER A 42 7.21 -4.12 5.89
C SER A 42 7.55 -5.17 6.97
N TRP A 43 6.63 -6.09 7.26
CA TRP A 43 6.84 -7.15 8.24
C TRP A 43 7.49 -8.39 7.65
N ILE A 44 7.76 -8.42 6.35
CA ILE A 44 8.35 -9.58 5.67
C ILE A 44 9.88 -9.42 5.67
N PRO A 45 10.61 -10.25 6.42
CA PRO A 45 12.08 -10.16 6.49
C PRO A 45 12.73 -10.36 5.12
N THR A 46 12.27 -11.38 4.39
CA THR A 46 12.71 -11.68 3.02
C THR A 46 11.56 -12.32 2.26
N SER A 47 11.14 -11.71 1.17
CA SER A 47 10.10 -12.23 0.29
C SER A 47 10.75 -12.90 -0.91
N HIS A 48 10.47 -14.20 -1.12
CA HIS A 48 11.00 -15.00 -2.24
C HIS A 48 10.01 -15.13 -3.39
N ASN A 49 8.79 -14.61 -3.23
CA ASN A 49 7.74 -14.71 -4.25
C ASN A 49 7.58 -13.46 -5.11
N HIS A 50 8.49 -12.49 -5.00
CA HIS A 50 8.45 -11.30 -5.86
C HIS A 50 9.35 -11.48 -7.07
N ALA A 51 8.75 -11.46 -8.26
CA ALA A 51 9.48 -11.64 -9.50
C ALA A 51 10.61 -10.61 -9.68
N GLY A 52 11.77 -11.06 -10.15
CA GLY A 52 12.96 -10.23 -10.35
C GLY A 52 13.95 -10.25 -9.17
N PHE A 53 13.63 -10.94 -8.08
CA PHE A 53 14.49 -11.09 -6.91
C PHE A 53 14.71 -12.59 -6.59
N PRO A 54 15.61 -13.29 -7.31
CA PRO A 54 15.79 -14.73 -7.16
C PRO A 54 16.28 -15.15 -5.76
N ASP A 55 17.04 -14.28 -5.10
CA ASP A 55 17.54 -14.50 -3.74
C ASP A 55 16.63 -13.86 -2.66
N GLY A 56 15.42 -13.45 -3.05
CA GLY A 56 14.49 -12.74 -2.20
C GLY A 56 14.83 -11.26 -2.02
N ILE A 57 13.92 -10.54 -1.37
CA ILE A 57 14.08 -9.13 -1.03
C ILE A 57 13.37 -8.83 0.30
N ASN A 58 14.01 -8.02 1.15
CA ASN A 58 13.37 -7.49 2.34
C ASN A 58 12.17 -6.61 1.99
N GLY A 59 11.09 -6.70 2.76
CA GLY A 59 9.84 -6.01 2.44
C GLY A 59 9.94 -4.48 2.48
N ASP A 60 10.70 -3.92 3.41
CA ASP A 60 10.92 -2.46 3.47
C ASP A 60 11.79 -1.98 2.30
N GLU A 61 12.79 -2.75 1.92
CA GLU A 61 13.62 -2.47 0.75
C GLU A 61 12.79 -2.51 -0.54
N LEU A 62 11.93 -3.52 -0.70
CA LEU A 62 11.01 -3.62 -1.82
C LEU A 62 10.10 -2.39 -1.91
N LEU A 63 9.45 -2.04 -0.80
CA LEU A 63 8.58 -0.86 -0.73
C LEU A 63 9.35 0.43 -1.04
N GLY A 64 10.58 0.57 -0.55
CA GLY A 64 11.47 1.69 -0.86
C GLY A 64 11.70 1.82 -2.36
N ARG A 65 12.16 0.75 -3.01
CA ARG A 65 12.42 0.71 -4.47
C ARG A 65 11.16 1.03 -5.28
N MET A 66 10.00 0.51 -4.89
CA MET A 66 8.73 0.79 -5.57
C MET A 66 8.28 2.24 -5.40
N ARG A 67 8.48 2.85 -4.22
CA ARG A 67 8.20 4.28 -3.98
C ARG A 67 9.09 5.17 -4.84
N ASP A 68 10.37 4.86 -4.90
CA ASP A 68 11.33 5.59 -5.74
C ASP A 68 10.95 5.51 -7.22
N GLN A 69 10.52 4.33 -7.67
CA GLN A 69 10.05 4.15 -9.03
C GLN A 69 8.75 4.95 -9.29
N ALA A 70 7.79 4.92 -8.37
CA ALA A 70 6.55 5.69 -8.50
C ALA A 70 6.83 7.20 -8.55
N ALA A 71 7.73 7.69 -7.68
CA ALA A 71 8.12 9.10 -7.62
C ALA A 71 8.73 9.61 -8.92
N LYS A 72 9.49 8.77 -9.66
CA LYS A 72 10.03 9.14 -10.99
C LYS A 72 8.95 9.52 -12.00
N TYR A 73 7.74 9.00 -11.84
CA TYR A 73 6.59 9.30 -12.70
C TYR A 73 5.62 10.30 -12.06
N GLY A 74 6.00 10.93 -10.94
CA GLY A 74 5.17 11.90 -10.23
C GLY A 74 4.09 11.31 -9.32
N ALA A 75 4.05 9.99 -9.15
CA ALA A 75 3.12 9.32 -8.24
C ALA A 75 3.66 9.38 -6.79
N LEU A 76 3.39 10.49 -6.12
CA LEU A 76 3.82 10.68 -4.75
C LEU A 76 2.76 10.19 -3.76
N ARG A 77 3.21 9.52 -2.71
CA ARG A 77 2.36 9.10 -1.60
C ARG A 77 1.94 10.30 -0.76
N GLU A 78 0.64 10.45 -0.54
CA GLU A 78 0.08 11.39 0.44
C GLU A 78 -0.19 10.63 1.76
N PRO A 79 0.39 11.04 2.89
CA PRO A 79 0.24 10.34 4.17
C PRO A 79 -1.11 10.68 4.82
N LYS A 80 -2.18 10.13 4.24
CA LYS A 80 -3.56 10.34 4.68
C LYS A 80 -4.28 9.01 4.82
N ARG A 81 -5.17 8.95 5.81
CA ARG A 81 -6.08 7.83 5.98
C ARG A 81 -7.40 8.12 5.28
N VAL A 82 -7.80 7.25 4.39
CA VAL A 82 -9.14 7.27 3.81
C VAL A 82 -10.13 6.71 4.83
N THR A 83 -11.14 7.49 5.16
CA THR A 83 -12.16 7.16 6.16
C THR A 83 -13.52 6.84 5.54
N GLY A 84 -13.73 7.23 4.29
CA GLY A 84 -14.99 6.98 3.61
C GLY A 84 -14.88 7.04 2.09
N LEU A 85 -15.81 6.36 1.43
CA LEU A 85 -15.95 6.34 -0.02
C LEU A 85 -17.42 6.38 -0.38
N THR A 86 -17.81 7.31 -1.23
CA THR A 86 -19.18 7.45 -1.72
C THR A 86 -19.17 7.62 -3.23
N LYS A 87 -20.05 6.92 -3.94
CA LYS A 87 -20.26 7.14 -5.37
C LYS A 87 -21.38 8.15 -5.56
N LYS A 88 -21.11 9.21 -6.33
CA LYS A 88 -22.10 10.24 -6.71
C LYS A 88 -22.14 10.38 -8.23
N GLY A 89 -23.17 9.80 -8.85
CA GLY A 89 -23.26 9.76 -10.31
C GLY A 89 -22.07 9.01 -10.91
N GLU A 90 -21.33 9.69 -11.77
CA GLU A 90 -20.17 9.12 -12.48
C GLU A 90 -18.82 9.31 -11.75
N VAL A 91 -18.83 9.92 -10.56
CA VAL A 91 -17.61 10.17 -9.79
C VAL A 91 -17.69 9.56 -8.40
N PHE A 92 -16.51 9.31 -7.85
CA PHE A 92 -16.35 8.90 -6.46
C PHE A 92 -15.87 10.08 -5.62
N GLU A 93 -16.40 10.20 -4.40
CA GLU A 93 -15.88 11.05 -3.35
C GLU A 93 -15.14 10.20 -2.33
N VAL A 94 -13.87 10.53 -2.12
CA VAL A 94 -12.98 9.87 -1.17
C VAL A 94 -12.73 10.82 -0.01
N HIS A 95 -13.09 10.41 1.18
CA HIS A 95 -13.01 11.22 2.40
C HIS A 95 -11.74 10.88 3.18
N CYS A 96 -10.95 11.91 3.48
CA CYS A 96 -9.75 11.83 4.31
C CYS A 96 -9.84 12.93 5.35
N ASP A 97 -10.09 12.59 6.61
CA ASP A 97 -10.33 13.55 7.68
C ASP A 97 -11.38 14.61 7.26
N ASP A 98 -11.01 15.89 7.26
CA ASP A 98 -11.90 17.01 6.89
C ASP A 98 -11.86 17.33 5.38
N GLN A 99 -11.17 16.54 4.57
CA GLN A 99 -11.01 16.78 3.14
C GLN A 99 -11.72 15.73 2.30
N THR A 100 -12.32 16.17 1.21
CA THR A 100 -12.95 15.29 0.22
C THR A 100 -12.25 15.48 -1.13
N TYR A 101 -11.88 14.36 -1.74
CA TYR A 101 -11.27 14.29 -3.05
C TYR A 101 -12.21 13.58 -4.02
N ARG A 102 -12.14 13.95 -5.31
CA ARG A 102 -13.03 13.37 -6.32
C ARG A 102 -12.22 12.68 -7.40
N ALA A 103 -12.70 11.52 -7.84
CA ALA A 103 -12.08 10.77 -8.92
C ALA A 103 -13.12 10.05 -9.77
N ARG A 104 -12.74 9.74 -11.02
CA ARG A 104 -13.55 8.89 -11.91
C ARG A 104 -13.53 7.44 -11.48
N THR A 105 -12.40 6.99 -10.95
CA THR A 105 -12.21 5.61 -10.45
C THR A 105 -11.50 5.61 -9.11
N VAL A 106 -11.71 4.54 -8.34
CA VAL A 106 -10.99 4.29 -7.09
C VAL A 106 -10.46 2.86 -7.11
N LEU A 107 -9.19 2.72 -6.82
CA LEU A 107 -8.55 1.43 -6.60
C LEU A 107 -8.34 1.19 -5.11
N LEU A 108 -8.98 0.17 -4.57
CA LEU A 108 -8.80 -0.25 -3.19
C LEU A 108 -7.65 -1.27 -3.11
N ALA A 109 -6.49 -0.82 -2.63
CA ALA A 109 -5.28 -1.62 -2.42
C ALA A 109 -4.93 -1.67 -0.93
N THR A 110 -5.94 -1.77 -0.08
CA THR A 110 -5.88 -1.62 1.37
C THR A 110 -5.14 -2.76 2.08
N GLY A 111 -4.91 -3.87 1.38
CA GLY A 111 -4.25 -5.04 1.94
C GLY A 111 -5.08 -5.72 3.02
N VAL A 112 -4.39 -6.32 3.98
CA VAL A 112 -5.00 -7.01 5.12
C VAL A 112 -4.31 -6.57 6.41
N VAL A 113 -5.03 -6.66 7.53
CA VAL A 113 -4.50 -6.49 8.88
C VAL A 113 -4.36 -7.90 9.48
N ASN A 114 -3.16 -8.19 10.01
CA ASN A 114 -2.95 -9.46 10.71
C ASN A 114 -3.51 -9.36 12.13
N ASN A 115 -4.16 -10.42 12.57
CA ASN A 115 -4.54 -10.55 13.98
C ASN A 115 -3.31 -11.01 14.77
N GLN A 116 -3.03 -10.32 15.86
CA GLN A 116 -1.99 -10.73 16.80
C GLN A 116 -2.48 -11.95 17.61
N PRO A 117 -1.62 -12.95 17.88
CA PRO A 117 -1.99 -14.07 18.75
C PRO A 117 -2.39 -13.60 20.16
N ASP A 118 -3.41 -14.24 20.72
CA ASP A 118 -3.86 -13.94 22.06
C ASP A 118 -2.74 -14.22 23.10
N GLY A 119 -2.65 -13.35 24.11
CA GLY A 119 -1.66 -13.49 25.19
C GLY A 119 -0.24 -13.01 24.84
N MET A 120 -0.03 -12.44 23.67
CA MET A 120 1.24 -11.86 23.25
C MET A 120 1.14 -10.33 23.33
N ASP A 121 2.00 -9.70 24.13
CA ASP A 121 2.09 -8.24 24.14
C ASP A 121 2.87 -7.69 22.93
N GLU A 122 2.83 -6.38 22.75
CA GLU A 122 3.42 -5.74 21.57
C GLU A 122 4.95 -5.92 21.48
N ALA A 123 5.64 -5.94 22.62
CA ALA A 123 7.09 -6.12 22.67
C ALA A 123 7.49 -7.55 22.29
N LEU A 124 6.81 -8.54 22.86
CA LEU A 124 7.02 -9.95 22.53
C LEU A 124 6.67 -10.24 21.07
N HIS A 125 5.59 -9.63 20.56
CA HIS A 125 5.19 -9.74 19.16
C HIS A 125 6.27 -9.19 18.21
N ALA A 126 6.78 -7.98 18.49
CA ALA A 126 7.85 -7.38 17.70
C ALA A 126 9.13 -8.20 17.73
N GLU A 127 9.53 -8.73 18.90
CA GLU A 127 10.69 -9.61 19.04
C GLU A 127 10.51 -10.92 18.26
N ALA A 128 9.34 -11.54 18.35
CA ALA A 128 9.05 -12.78 17.65
C ALA A 128 9.10 -12.61 16.12
N LEU A 129 8.59 -11.50 15.60
CA LEU A 129 8.70 -11.13 14.19
C LEU A 129 10.16 -10.92 13.79
N ALA A 130 10.91 -10.11 14.54
CA ALA A 130 12.31 -9.79 14.25
C ALA A 130 13.21 -11.04 14.22
N ARG A 131 12.92 -12.01 15.11
CA ARG A 131 13.65 -13.29 15.19
C ARG A 131 13.13 -14.37 14.22
N GLY A 132 12.09 -14.06 13.43
CA GLY A 132 11.49 -15.02 12.52
C GLY A 132 10.74 -16.17 13.18
N LEU A 133 10.41 -16.04 14.47
CA LEU A 133 9.64 -17.03 15.23
C LEU A 133 8.13 -16.94 14.96
N LEU A 134 7.68 -15.80 14.44
CA LEU A 134 6.30 -15.53 14.03
C LEU A 134 6.30 -15.07 12.59
N ARG A 135 5.46 -15.69 11.77
CA ARG A 135 5.28 -15.36 10.35
C ARG A 135 3.80 -15.26 10.03
N TYR A 136 3.43 -14.28 9.23
CA TYR A 136 2.05 -14.05 8.83
C TYR A 136 1.74 -14.40 7.37
N CYS A 137 2.77 -14.68 6.60
CA CYS A 137 2.61 -14.95 5.17
C CYS A 137 3.28 -16.27 4.79
N PRO A 138 2.57 -17.40 4.88
CA PRO A 138 3.14 -18.70 4.50
C PRO A 138 3.53 -18.76 3.01
N ILE A 139 2.89 -17.94 2.16
CA ILE A 139 3.22 -17.89 0.72
C ILE A 139 4.52 -17.11 0.48
N CYS A 140 4.83 -16.10 1.33
CA CYS A 140 6.03 -15.29 1.18
C CYS A 140 7.27 -16.06 1.66
N ASP A 141 7.10 -16.86 2.72
CA ASP A 141 8.18 -17.52 3.48
C ASP A 141 8.07 -19.06 3.47
N GLY A 142 7.00 -19.63 2.91
CA GLY A 142 6.64 -21.04 3.07
C GLY A 142 7.40 -22.02 2.17
N TYR A 143 8.38 -21.54 1.43
CA TYR A 143 9.24 -22.38 0.61
C TYR A 143 10.46 -22.92 1.37
N GLU A 144 10.78 -22.35 2.50
CA GLU A 144 11.94 -22.69 3.33
C GLU A 144 11.65 -23.83 4.32
#